data_cd68d41c7afed7d98ff075152da97bbc
#
_entry.id   cd68d41c7afed7d98ff075152da97bbc
#
_cell.length_a   1.000
_cell.length_b   1.000
_cell.length_c   1.000
_cell.angle_alpha   90.00
_cell.angle_beta   90.00
_cell.angle_gamma   90.00
#
_symmetry.space_group_name_H-M   'P 1'
#
loop_
_entity.id
_entity.type
_entity.pdbx_description
1 polymer ?
#
loop_
_entity_poly.entity_id
_entity_poly.type
_entity_poly.pdbx_seq_one_letter_code
_entity_poly.pdbx_strand_id
1 'polypeptide(L)'
;MDKLIDDLIKLAFAEDIGDGDHTTLCCIPETAMGKSQLIIKEDGVLAGVEMAKRIFHDFDPELKMTVFIQDGAEVKKGDIAFVVEGKIQSLLQTERLMLNVMQRMSGIATTTRKYAKALEGTKTHVLDTRKTTPGMRMIEKEAVRIGGGMNHRIGLFDMILLKDNHVDFAGGIEQAITRAQNYLKEKGKNLKIEIEVRNFDELEQAMKVGGIDRIMLDNFNIENTKEAVRRINGRFEVESSGGLTFDTLRDYAECGVDFISVGALTHSVKSLDMSFKAR
;
A
#
# COMPACT_ATOMS: atom_id res chain seq x y z
N MET A 1 11.25 3.93 -9.41
CA MET A 1 10.64 3.70 -8.07
C MET A 1 11.71 3.48 -7.00
N ASP A 2 12.79 2.79 -7.31
CA ASP A 2 13.92 2.61 -6.38
C ASP A 2 14.49 3.92 -5.85
N LYS A 3 14.62 4.93 -6.72
CA LYS A 3 15.09 6.26 -6.32
C LYS A 3 14.24 6.91 -5.21
N LEU A 4 12.91 6.71 -5.21
CA LEU A 4 12.05 7.28 -4.15
C LEU A 4 12.28 6.59 -2.80
N ILE A 5 12.64 5.32 -2.81
CA ILE A 5 13.01 4.58 -1.60
C ILE A 5 14.39 5.02 -1.11
N ASP A 6 15.37 5.20 -2.02
CA ASP A 6 16.69 5.74 -1.66
C ASP A 6 16.59 7.13 -1.04
N ASP A 7 15.79 8.01 -1.64
CA ASP A 7 15.57 9.37 -1.15
C ASP A 7 14.89 9.36 0.24
N LEU A 8 13.94 8.43 0.47
CA LEU A 8 13.28 8.24 1.77
C LEU A 8 14.30 7.79 2.84
N ILE A 9 15.12 6.78 2.55
CA ILE A 9 16.13 6.26 3.48
C ILE A 9 17.15 7.35 3.83
N LYS A 10 17.64 8.07 2.84
CA LYS A 10 18.59 9.18 3.06
C LYS A 10 18.00 10.30 3.91
N LEU A 11 16.75 10.69 3.62
CA LEU A 11 16.06 11.72 4.38
C LEU A 11 15.86 11.28 5.84
N ALA A 12 15.43 10.03 6.06
CA ALA A 12 15.17 9.50 7.39
C ALA A 12 16.46 9.39 8.23
N PHE A 13 17.59 8.99 7.64
CA PHE A 13 18.88 9.01 8.35
C PHE A 13 19.34 10.43 8.63
N ALA A 14 19.15 11.38 7.72
CA ALA A 14 19.50 12.77 7.96
C ALA A 14 18.65 13.40 9.08
N GLU A 15 17.37 13.01 9.18
CA GLU A 15 16.45 13.46 10.23
C GLU A 15 16.84 12.91 11.61
N ASP A 16 17.21 11.62 11.70
CA ASP A 16 17.39 10.92 12.97
C ASP A 16 18.82 11.07 13.53
N ILE A 17 19.83 11.08 12.66
CA ILE A 17 21.25 11.09 13.07
C ILE A 17 21.81 12.52 13.11
N GLY A 18 21.44 13.38 12.14
CA GLY A 18 21.97 14.76 12.08
C GLY A 18 23.48 14.78 11.97
N ASP A 19 24.14 15.45 12.94
CA ASP A 19 25.61 15.55 13.05
C ASP A 19 26.23 14.39 13.84
N GLY A 20 25.43 13.42 14.34
CA GLY A 20 25.91 12.20 14.97
C GLY A 20 24.98 11.65 16.05
N ASP A 21 24.95 10.34 16.21
CA ASP A 21 24.37 9.68 17.38
C ASP A 21 25.32 9.77 18.57
N HIS A 22 25.26 10.89 19.30
CA HIS A 22 26.17 11.18 20.40
C HIS A 22 26.13 10.15 21.53
N THR A 23 24.96 9.49 21.74
CA THR A 23 24.84 8.44 22.76
C THR A 23 25.68 7.22 22.37
N THR A 24 25.52 6.77 21.16
CA THR A 24 26.29 5.62 20.65
C THR A 24 27.76 5.96 20.55
N LEU A 25 28.11 7.13 20.02
CA LEU A 25 29.52 7.55 19.84
C LEU A 25 30.26 7.70 21.14
N CYS A 26 29.60 8.17 22.21
CA CYS A 26 30.28 8.33 23.50
C CYS A 26 30.39 7.02 24.32
N CYS A 27 29.47 6.07 24.11
CA CYS A 27 29.35 4.84 24.91
C CYS A 27 30.00 3.61 24.28
N ILE A 28 30.03 3.54 22.95
CA ILE A 28 30.38 2.31 22.21
C ILE A 28 31.67 2.55 21.41
N PRO A 29 32.75 1.75 21.65
CA PRO A 29 33.95 1.82 20.83
C PRO A 29 33.66 1.56 19.35
N GLU A 30 34.30 2.28 18.42
CA GLU A 30 34.12 2.16 16.97
C GLU A 30 34.37 0.72 16.45
N THR A 31 35.26 -0.01 17.10
CA THR A 31 35.65 -1.37 16.75
C THR A 31 34.76 -2.45 17.38
N ALA A 32 33.80 -2.05 18.23
CA ALA A 32 32.95 -3.00 18.93
C ALA A 32 32.01 -3.72 17.97
N MET A 33 32.06 -5.07 18.00
CA MET A 33 31.22 -5.94 17.19
C MET A 33 30.17 -6.62 18.05
N GLY A 34 28.97 -6.87 17.48
CA GLY A 34 27.89 -7.50 18.22
C GLY A 34 26.80 -8.05 17.30
N LYS A 35 25.74 -8.51 17.94
CA LYS A 35 24.55 -9.06 17.27
C LYS A 35 23.31 -8.47 17.90
N SER A 36 22.30 -8.22 17.09
CA SER A 36 20.94 -7.85 17.52
C SER A 36 19.91 -8.69 16.80
N GLN A 37 18.76 -8.90 17.45
CA GLN A 37 17.66 -9.70 16.89
C GLN A 37 16.36 -8.91 16.88
N LEU A 38 15.56 -9.08 15.81
CA LEU A 38 14.20 -8.54 15.73
C LEU A 38 13.23 -9.52 16.38
N ILE A 39 12.53 -9.06 17.43
CA ILE A 39 11.56 -9.81 18.20
C ILE A 39 10.18 -9.24 17.93
N ILE A 40 9.25 -10.10 17.53
CA ILE A 40 7.83 -9.76 17.35
C ILE A 40 7.16 -9.65 18.73
N LYS A 41 6.41 -8.58 18.95
CA LYS A 41 5.73 -8.30 20.24
C LYS A 41 4.21 -8.42 20.16
N GLU A 42 3.65 -8.54 18.96
CA GLU A 42 2.22 -8.64 18.71
C GLU A 42 1.97 -9.59 17.51
N ASP A 43 0.89 -10.39 17.56
CA ASP A 43 0.52 -11.29 16.45
C ASP A 43 0.10 -10.51 15.20
N GLY A 44 0.52 -10.97 14.02
CA GLY A 44 0.19 -10.31 12.77
C GLY A 44 0.84 -10.91 11.53
N VAL A 45 1.01 -10.10 10.50
CA VAL A 45 1.71 -10.45 9.25
C VAL A 45 2.99 -9.63 9.17
N LEU A 46 4.11 -10.32 9.02
CA LEU A 46 5.42 -9.68 8.88
C LEU A 46 5.53 -9.02 7.50
N ALA A 47 5.98 -7.75 7.47
CA ALA A 47 6.29 -7.04 6.23
C ALA A 47 7.42 -6.03 6.44
N GLY A 48 8.29 -5.90 5.42
CA GLY A 48 9.41 -4.97 5.42
C GLY A 48 10.77 -5.63 5.67
N VAL A 49 10.89 -6.95 5.60
CA VAL A 49 12.18 -7.66 5.73
C VAL A 49 13.14 -7.24 4.62
N GLU A 50 12.67 -7.14 3.37
CA GLU A 50 13.50 -6.65 2.26
C GLU A 50 13.88 -5.18 2.42
N MET A 51 12.98 -4.35 2.98
CA MET A 51 13.30 -2.96 3.33
C MET A 51 14.34 -2.87 4.45
N ALA A 52 14.26 -3.73 5.47
CA ALA A 52 15.26 -3.80 6.53
C ALA A 52 16.64 -4.16 5.98
N LYS A 53 16.72 -5.15 5.06
CA LYS A 53 17.99 -5.49 4.38
C LYS A 53 18.59 -4.29 3.67
N ARG A 54 17.76 -3.53 2.94
CA ARG A 54 18.19 -2.33 2.23
C ARG A 54 18.67 -1.24 3.18
N ILE A 55 17.90 -0.96 4.26
CA ILE A 55 18.27 0.04 5.28
C ILE A 55 19.63 -0.30 5.89
N PHE A 56 19.85 -1.54 6.31
CA PHE A 56 21.14 -1.99 6.86
C PHE A 56 22.26 -1.86 5.85
N HIS A 57 22.06 -2.33 4.63
CA HIS A 57 23.08 -2.32 3.57
C HIS A 57 23.45 -0.89 3.13
N ASP A 58 22.46 0.01 2.99
CA ASP A 58 22.70 1.40 2.58
C ASP A 58 23.43 2.19 3.65
N PHE A 59 23.30 1.81 4.93
CA PHE A 59 24.00 2.43 6.04
C PHE A 59 25.42 1.85 6.23
N ASP A 60 25.53 0.54 6.30
CA ASP A 60 26.78 -0.18 6.49
C ASP A 60 26.72 -1.54 5.76
N PRO A 61 27.34 -1.66 4.57
CA PRO A 61 27.30 -2.89 3.77
C PRO A 61 28.03 -4.09 4.41
N GLU A 62 28.78 -3.87 5.52
CA GLU A 62 29.44 -4.95 6.26
C GLU A 62 28.47 -5.67 7.24
N LEU A 63 27.29 -5.10 7.51
CA LEU A 63 26.27 -5.74 8.35
C LEU A 63 25.75 -7.02 7.68
N LYS A 64 25.70 -8.10 8.44
CA LYS A 64 25.23 -9.41 7.97
C LYS A 64 23.90 -9.77 8.59
N MET A 65 22.86 -9.85 7.75
CA MET A 65 21.51 -10.19 8.18
C MET A 65 21.18 -11.66 7.89
N THR A 66 20.78 -12.41 8.92
CA THR A 66 20.27 -13.78 8.80
C THR A 66 18.77 -13.78 9.04
N VAL A 67 17.99 -14.08 8.02
CA VAL A 67 16.51 -14.03 8.05
C VAL A 67 15.95 -15.42 8.36
N PHE A 68 15.03 -15.50 9.32
CA PHE A 68 14.32 -16.74 9.70
C PHE A 68 12.87 -16.72 9.21
N ILE A 69 12.22 -15.53 9.14
CA ILE A 69 10.83 -15.36 8.73
C ILE A 69 10.79 -14.31 7.61
N GLN A 70 10.13 -14.65 6.51
CA GLN A 70 10.04 -13.81 5.32
C GLN A 70 8.78 -12.93 5.33
N ASP A 71 8.75 -11.92 4.47
CA ASP A 71 7.58 -11.07 4.25
C ASP A 71 6.35 -11.91 3.86
N GLY A 72 5.18 -11.56 4.41
CA GLY A 72 3.91 -12.23 4.19
C GLY A 72 3.60 -13.39 5.14
N ALA A 73 4.56 -13.83 5.95
CA ALA A 73 4.33 -14.86 6.95
C ALA A 73 3.47 -14.33 8.10
N GLU A 74 2.59 -15.18 8.62
CA GLU A 74 1.91 -14.94 9.90
C GLU A 74 2.91 -15.14 11.04
N VAL A 75 2.99 -14.19 11.95
CA VAL A 75 3.91 -14.19 13.08
C VAL A 75 3.17 -14.06 14.40
N LYS A 76 3.79 -14.56 15.46
CA LYS A 76 3.27 -14.49 16.83
C LYS A 76 4.23 -13.75 17.76
N LYS A 77 3.67 -13.23 18.83
CA LYS A 77 4.46 -12.62 19.90
C LYS A 77 5.54 -13.61 20.39
N GLY A 78 6.79 -13.14 20.40
CA GLY A 78 7.97 -13.91 20.80
C GLY A 78 8.78 -14.47 19.63
N ASP A 79 8.25 -14.49 18.41
CA ASP A 79 8.99 -14.94 17.23
C ASP A 79 10.20 -14.03 16.97
N ILE A 80 11.30 -14.64 16.50
CA ILE A 80 12.50 -13.93 16.06
C ILE A 80 12.50 -13.93 14.54
N ALA A 81 12.33 -12.75 13.93
CA ALA A 81 12.25 -12.64 12.48
C ALA A 81 13.62 -12.72 11.81
N PHE A 82 14.64 -12.09 12.41
CA PHE A 82 16.01 -12.13 11.89
C PHE A 82 17.02 -11.72 12.97
N VAL A 83 18.28 -11.98 12.67
CA VAL A 83 19.45 -11.50 13.42
C VAL A 83 20.34 -10.69 12.49
N VAL A 84 20.91 -9.58 13.00
CA VAL A 84 21.91 -8.79 12.31
C VAL A 84 23.20 -8.77 13.14
N GLU A 85 24.32 -8.97 12.47
CA GLU A 85 25.66 -9.02 13.05
C GLU A 85 26.58 -7.99 12.39
N GLY A 86 27.37 -7.26 13.17
CA GLY A 86 28.35 -6.30 12.67
C GLY A 86 28.75 -5.26 13.71
N LYS A 87 29.13 -4.06 13.27
CA LYS A 87 29.49 -2.96 14.18
C LYS A 87 28.30 -2.58 15.05
N ILE A 88 28.50 -2.53 16.38
CA ILE A 88 27.43 -2.16 17.32
C ILE A 88 26.91 -0.75 17.04
N GLN A 89 27.82 0.21 16.69
CA GLN A 89 27.38 1.54 16.32
C GLN A 89 26.41 1.54 15.14
N SER A 90 26.69 0.78 14.08
CA SER A 90 25.81 0.66 12.91
C SER A 90 24.46 0.01 13.26
N LEU A 91 24.47 -1.01 14.13
CA LEU A 91 23.23 -1.66 14.60
C LEU A 91 22.33 -0.67 15.36
N LEU A 92 22.90 0.15 16.25
CA LEU A 92 22.15 1.11 17.07
C LEU A 92 21.60 2.27 16.21
N GLN A 93 22.40 2.80 15.30
CA GLN A 93 22.01 3.94 14.46
C GLN A 93 20.95 3.57 13.41
N THR A 94 20.86 2.31 13.00
CA THR A 94 19.86 1.83 12.04
C THR A 94 18.57 1.34 12.69
N GLU A 95 18.59 1.05 13.99
CA GLU A 95 17.47 0.44 14.74
C GLU A 95 16.16 1.19 14.53
N ARG A 96 16.15 2.51 14.74
CA ARG A 96 14.89 3.27 14.77
C ARG A 96 14.24 3.34 13.42
N LEU A 97 14.99 3.66 12.37
CA LEU A 97 14.45 3.71 11.01
C LEU A 97 13.91 2.34 10.58
N MET A 98 14.69 1.28 10.80
CA MET A 98 14.28 -0.09 10.47
C MET A 98 12.98 -0.47 11.19
N LEU A 99 12.90 -0.21 12.52
CA LEU A 99 11.69 -0.51 13.29
C LEU A 99 10.48 0.30 12.81
N ASN A 100 10.62 1.59 12.57
CA ASN A 100 9.53 2.44 12.12
C ASN A 100 8.94 1.94 10.78
N VAL A 101 9.80 1.57 9.83
CA VAL A 101 9.39 1.03 8.53
C VAL A 101 8.70 -0.34 8.69
N MET A 102 9.33 -1.28 9.39
CA MET A 102 8.79 -2.63 9.53
C MET A 102 7.50 -2.69 10.34
N GLN A 103 7.42 -1.94 11.43
CA GLN A 103 6.22 -1.87 12.27
C GLN A 103 5.04 -1.32 11.46
N ARG A 104 5.26 -0.25 10.66
CA ARG A 104 4.24 0.32 9.80
C ARG A 104 3.84 -0.64 8.69
N MET A 105 4.78 -1.19 7.94
CA MET A 105 4.51 -2.13 6.86
C MET A 105 3.76 -3.37 7.38
N SER A 106 4.19 -3.93 8.51
CA SER A 106 3.52 -5.10 9.11
C SER A 106 2.12 -4.78 9.61
N GLY A 107 1.88 -3.57 10.15
CA GLY A 107 0.54 -3.11 10.50
C GLY A 107 -0.40 -3.04 9.29
N ILE A 108 0.08 -2.48 8.17
CA ILE A 108 -0.65 -2.42 6.89
C ILE A 108 -0.92 -3.83 6.36
N ALA A 109 0.09 -4.69 6.32
CA ALA A 109 -0.05 -6.06 5.83
C ALA A 109 -1.02 -6.88 6.70
N THR A 110 -0.98 -6.72 8.02
CA THR A 110 -1.89 -7.37 8.96
C THR A 110 -3.34 -6.93 8.73
N THR A 111 -3.56 -5.63 8.59
CA THR A 111 -4.89 -5.08 8.29
C THR A 111 -5.38 -5.57 6.94
N THR A 112 -4.54 -5.48 5.91
CA THR A 112 -4.89 -5.93 4.55
C THR A 112 -5.23 -7.41 4.52
N ARG A 113 -4.49 -8.26 5.26
CA ARG A 113 -4.78 -9.70 5.38
C ARG A 113 -6.17 -9.97 5.94
N LYS A 114 -6.64 -9.17 6.89
CA LYS A 114 -8.02 -9.30 7.43
C LYS A 114 -9.06 -9.03 6.34
N TYR A 115 -8.87 -7.96 5.56
CA TYR A 115 -9.76 -7.61 4.44
C TYR A 115 -9.72 -8.67 3.33
N ALA A 116 -8.53 -9.14 2.95
CA ALA A 116 -8.38 -10.17 1.92
C ALA A 116 -9.05 -11.49 2.35
N LYS A 117 -8.86 -11.93 3.61
CA LYS A 117 -9.54 -13.12 4.17
C LYS A 117 -11.06 -12.98 4.18
N ALA A 118 -11.60 -11.79 4.47
CA ALA A 118 -13.05 -11.56 4.44
C ALA A 118 -13.64 -11.68 3.02
N LEU A 119 -12.83 -11.54 1.99
CA LEU A 119 -13.22 -11.67 0.57
C LEU A 119 -12.98 -13.06 -0.01
N GLU A 120 -12.41 -14.00 0.75
CA GLU A 120 -12.17 -15.37 0.28
C GLU A 120 -13.46 -16.03 -0.21
N GLY A 121 -13.36 -16.74 -1.36
CA GLY A 121 -14.50 -17.37 -2.02
C GLY A 121 -15.34 -16.43 -2.90
N THR A 122 -15.00 -15.15 -3.00
CA THR A 122 -15.53 -14.21 -4.00
C THR A 122 -14.48 -13.94 -5.08
N LYS A 123 -14.88 -13.29 -6.18
CA LYS A 123 -13.93 -12.83 -7.21
C LYS A 123 -13.29 -11.47 -6.88
N THR A 124 -13.78 -10.83 -5.81
CA THR A 124 -13.45 -9.44 -5.47
C THR A 124 -12.09 -9.33 -4.78
N HIS A 125 -11.30 -8.34 -5.18
CA HIS A 125 -10.04 -7.99 -4.53
C HIS A 125 -10.14 -6.64 -3.81
N VAL A 126 -9.48 -6.54 -2.65
CA VAL A 126 -9.32 -5.26 -1.96
C VAL A 126 -8.18 -4.46 -2.59
N LEU A 127 -8.43 -3.17 -2.86
CA LEU A 127 -7.44 -2.22 -3.37
C LEU A 127 -7.05 -1.20 -2.31
N ASP A 128 -5.80 -0.78 -2.36
CA ASP A 128 -5.37 0.46 -1.70
C ASP A 128 -5.85 1.70 -2.47
N THR A 129 -5.40 2.86 -2.02
CA THR A 129 -5.68 4.14 -2.67
C THR A 129 -4.42 5.01 -2.71
N ARG A 130 -4.55 6.28 -3.12
CA ARG A 130 -3.49 7.29 -2.98
C ARG A 130 -3.48 8.00 -1.62
N LYS A 131 -4.33 7.59 -0.67
CA LYS A 131 -4.38 8.12 0.70
C LYS A 131 -3.27 7.50 1.55
N THR A 132 -2.02 7.73 1.13
CA THR A 132 -0.80 7.23 1.77
C THR A 132 -0.08 8.35 2.51
N THR A 133 0.79 8.02 3.45
CA THR A 133 1.70 8.97 4.07
C THR A 133 2.61 9.58 2.99
N PRO A 134 2.76 10.93 2.95
CA PRO A 134 3.68 11.57 2.01
C PRO A 134 5.10 10.97 2.11
N GLY A 135 5.70 10.68 0.96
CA GLY A 135 7.02 10.03 0.87
C GLY A 135 7.02 8.50 1.06
N MET A 136 6.03 7.92 1.75
CA MET A 136 6.01 6.49 2.10
C MET A 136 5.18 5.60 1.15
N ARG A 137 4.60 6.16 0.08
CA ARG A 137 3.65 5.43 -0.79
C ARG A 137 4.18 4.10 -1.30
N MET A 138 5.46 4.05 -1.68
CA MET A 138 6.03 2.85 -2.26
C MET A 138 6.05 1.69 -1.26
N ILE A 139 6.47 1.95 -0.03
CA ILE A 139 6.53 0.93 1.03
C ILE A 139 5.13 0.57 1.56
N GLU A 140 4.22 1.53 1.65
CA GLU A 140 2.85 1.26 2.10
C GLU A 140 2.06 0.42 1.10
N LYS A 141 2.19 0.70 -0.21
CA LYS A 141 1.57 -0.11 -1.26
C LYS A 141 2.18 -1.50 -1.37
N GLU A 142 3.49 -1.64 -1.17
CA GLU A 142 4.12 -2.95 -1.08
C GLU A 142 3.60 -3.75 0.11
N ALA A 143 3.41 -3.10 1.26
CA ALA A 143 2.81 -3.73 2.44
C ALA A 143 1.37 -4.22 2.19
N VAL A 144 0.57 -3.48 1.41
CA VAL A 144 -0.76 -3.93 0.97
C VAL A 144 -0.65 -5.20 0.13
N ARG A 145 0.30 -5.25 -0.82
CA ARG A 145 0.53 -6.44 -1.65
C ARG A 145 0.96 -7.65 -0.80
N ILE A 146 1.87 -7.46 0.15
CA ILE A 146 2.33 -8.49 1.10
C ILE A 146 1.14 -9.01 1.94
N GLY A 147 0.22 -8.14 2.32
CA GLY A 147 -1.00 -8.50 3.04
C GLY A 147 -2.02 -9.30 2.22
N GLY A 148 -1.85 -9.39 0.88
CA GLY A 148 -2.78 -10.10 -0.02
C GLY A 148 -3.81 -9.19 -0.70
N GLY A 149 -3.68 -7.87 -0.57
CA GLY A 149 -4.42 -6.89 -1.36
C GLY A 149 -3.77 -6.63 -2.71
N MET A 150 -4.41 -5.79 -3.51
CA MET A 150 -3.89 -5.30 -4.79
C MET A 150 -3.67 -3.79 -4.73
N ASN A 151 -2.79 -3.29 -5.58
CA ASN A 151 -2.54 -1.86 -5.67
C ASN A 151 -3.46 -1.22 -6.72
N HIS A 152 -4.12 -0.14 -6.33
CA HIS A 152 -4.67 0.84 -7.26
C HIS A 152 -3.48 1.65 -7.86
N ARG A 153 -3.75 2.54 -8.83
CA ARG A 153 -2.72 3.40 -9.43
C ARG A 153 -1.76 3.97 -8.38
N ILE A 154 -0.48 4.02 -8.74
CA ILE A 154 0.58 4.52 -7.85
C ILE A 154 0.54 6.04 -7.77
N GLY A 155 0.27 6.70 -8.88
CA GLY A 155 0.27 8.16 -8.96
C GLY A 155 -0.76 8.70 -9.94
N LEU A 156 -0.48 9.89 -10.47
CA LEU A 156 -1.29 10.51 -11.51
C LEU A 156 -0.78 10.16 -12.92
N PHE A 157 0.26 9.34 -13.01
CA PHE A 157 1.03 9.07 -14.22
C PHE A 157 0.81 7.68 -14.80
N ASP A 158 0.30 6.73 -14.04
CA ASP A 158 0.21 5.31 -14.42
C ASP A 158 -1.21 4.83 -14.76
N MET A 159 -2.23 5.69 -14.55
CA MET A 159 -3.62 5.40 -14.90
C MET A 159 -4.44 6.70 -14.88
N ILE A 160 -5.33 6.89 -15.85
CA ILE A 160 -6.33 7.96 -15.82
C ILE A 160 -7.48 7.51 -14.93
N LEU A 161 -7.84 8.33 -13.93
CA LEU A 161 -9.04 8.19 -13.13
C LEU A 161 -9.83 9.50 -13.21
N LEU A 162 -10.94 9.46 -13.92
CA LEU A 162 -11.87 10.56 -14.10
C LEU A 162 -12.80 10.59 -12.90
N LYS A 163 -12.57 11.52 -11.97
CA LYS A 163 -13.37 11.72 -10.78
C LYS A 163 -14.49 12.73 -11.03
N ASP A 164 -15.43 12.85 -10.08
CA ASP A 164 -16.53 13.80 -10.06
C ASP A 164 -16.14 15.19 -10.58
N ASN A 165 -15.14 15.82 -9.98
CA ASN A 165 -14.66 17.14 -10.39
C ASN A 165 -14.11 17.16 -11.84
N HIS A 166 -13.46 16.08 -12.30
CA HIS A 166 -13.00 16.02 -13.69
C HIS A 166 -14.18 15.96 -14.66
N VAL A 167 -15.21 15.20 -14.31
CA VAL A 167 -16.44 15.07 -15.10
C VAL A 167 -17.17 16.41 -15.15
N ASP A 168 -17.37 17.05 -13.99
CA ASP A 168 -18.08 18.34 -13.89
C ASP A 168 -17.36 19.45 -14.66
N PHE A 169 -16.04 19.61 -14.50
CA PHE A 169 -15.25 20.58 -15.25
C PHE A 169 -15.09 20.25 -16.74
N ALA A 170 -15.19 19.00 -17.13
CA ALA A 170 -15.17 18.62 -18.54
C ALA A 170 -16.50 18.93 -19.26
N GLY A 171 -17.60 19.11 -18.51
CA GLY A 171 -18.93 19.32 -19.04
C GLY A 171 -19.77 18.04 -19.18
N GLY A 172 -19.38 16.98 -18.47
CA GLY A 172 -20.10 15.71 -18.37
C GLY A 172 -19.26 14.46 -18.69
N ILE A 173 -19.88 13.30 -18.53
CA ILE A 173 -19.27 11.98 -18.68
C ILE A 173 -18.70 11.77 -20.09
N GLU A 174 -19.50 12.06 -21.14
CA GLU A 174 -19.09 11.87 -22.52
C GLU A 174 -17.86 12.71 -22.87
N GLN A 175 -17.88 14.01 -22.47
CA GLN A 175 -16.79 14.93 -22.73
C GLN A 175 -15.51 14.52 -21.98
N ALA A 176 -15.63 14.07 -20.73
CA ALA A 176 -14.50 13.63 -19.93
C ALA A 176 -13.81 12.40 -20.54
N ILE A 177 -14.58 11.36 -20.89
CA ILE A 177 -14.06 10.14 -21.50
C ILE A 177 -13.43 10.45 -22.85
N THR A 178 -14.12 11.17 -23.73
CA THR A 178 -13.63 11.49 -25.08
C THR A 178 -12.33 12.29 -25.03
N ARG A 179 -12.22 13.27 -24.13
CA ARG A 179 -10.97 14.03 -23.94
C ARG A 179 -9.84 13.14 -23.44
N ALA A 180 -10.11 12.22 -22.51
CA ALA A 180 -9.09 11.27 -22.01
C ALA A 180 -8.57 10.37 -23.13
N GLN A 181 -9.45 9.82 -23.95
CA GLN A 181 -9.09 8.99 -25.12
C GLN A 181 -8.26 9.75 -26.14
N ASN A 182 -8.68 10.98 -26.50
CA ASN A 182 -7.94 11.84 -27.42
C ASN A 182 -6.56 12.19 -26.85
N TYR A 183 -6.47 12.54 -25.58
CA TYR A 183 -5.19 12.80 -24.91
C TYR A 183 -4.23 11.60 -25.00
N LEU A 184 -4.70 10.39 -24.72
CA LEU A 184 -3.87 9.18 -24.80
C LEU A 184 -3.37 8.94 -26.24
N LYS A 185 -4.26 9.12 -27.23
CA LYS A 185 -3.92 8.99 -28.65
C LYS A 185 -2.88 10.03 -29.08
N GLU A 186 -3.08 11.30 -28.74
CA GLU A 186 -2.16 12.40 -29.08
C GLU A 186 -0.79 12.24 -28.43
N LYS A 187 -0.75 11.73 -27.18
CA LYS A 187 0.50 11.52 -26.44
C LYS A 187 1.16 10.16 -26.70
N GLY A 188 0.54 9.29 -27.48
CA GLY A 188 1.03 7.93 -27.73
C GLY A 188 1.15 7.11 -26.43
N LYS A 189 0.26 7.32 -25.44
CA LYS A 189 0.29 6.63 -24.16
C LYS A 189 -0.74 5.51 -24.13
N ASN A 190 -0.37 4.38 -23.54
CA ASN A 190 -1.26 3.26 -23.29
C ASN A 190 -1.53 3.14 -21.77
N LEU A 191 -2.41 3.99 -21.25
CA LEU A 191 -2.84 3.96 -19.85
C LEU A 191 -4.29 3.50 -19.77
N LYS A 192 -4.62 2.71 -18.74
CA LYS A 192 -6.02 2.40 -18.41
C LYS A 192 -6.80 3.67 -18.09
N ILE A 193 -8.09 3.66 -18.44
CA ILE A 193 -9.04 4.73 -18.07
C ILE A 193 -10.06 4.14 -17.12
N GLU A 194 -10.18 4.74 -15.96
CA GLU A 194 -11.23 4.51 -15.00
C GLU A 194 -12.09 5.76 -14.84
N ILE A 195 -13.41 5.58 -14.67
CA ILE A 195 -14.34 6.67 -14.42
C ILE A 195 -15.18 6.39 -13.17
N GLU A 196 -15.29 7.41 -12.32
CA GLU A 196 -16.16 7.44 -11.16
C GLU A 196 -17.56 7.89 -11.60
N VAL A 197 -18.60 7.13 -11.23
CA VAL A 197 -20.00 7.43 -11.50
C VAL A 197 -20.80 7.50 -10.20
N ARG A 198 -21.70 8.48 -10.09
CA ARG A 198 -22.47 8.81 -8.88
C ARG A 198 -23.90 8.28 -8.91
N ASN A 199 -24.40 7.90 -10.10
CA ASN A 199 -25.76 7.46 -10.32
C ASN A 199 -25.89 6.63 -11.61
N PHE A 200 -27.10 6.08 -11.86
CA PHE A 200 -27.36 5.26 -13.03
C PHE A 200 -27.31 6.02 -14.35
N ASP A 201 -27.65 7.32 -14.36
CA ASP A 201 -27.60 8.11 -15.59
C ASP A 201 -26.16 8.30 -16.06
N GLU A 202 -25.24 8.57 -15.13
CA GLU A 202 -23.80 8.63 -15.42
C GLU A 202 -23.24 7.26 -15.82
N LEU A 203 -23.69 6.19 -15.18
CA LEU A 203 -23.33 4.81 -15.53
C LEU A 203 -23.73 4.49 -16.98
N GLU A 204 -24.97 4.77 -17.38
CA GLU A 204 -25.43 4.51 -18.74
C GLU A 204 -24.67 5.35 -19.78
N GLN A 205 -24.37 6.62 -19.47
CA GLN A 205 -23.55 7.47 -20.34
C GLN A 205 -22.14 6.87 -20.50
N ALA A 206 -21.47 6.49 -19.40
CA ALA A 206 -20.13 5.89 -19.43
C ALA A 206 -20.11 4.59 -20.27
N MET A 207 -21.10 3.73 -20.07
CA MET A 207 -21.24 2.48 -20.81
C MET A 207 -21.53 2.71 -22.31
N LYS A 208 -22.27 3.76 -22.66
CA LYS A 208 -22.58 4.13 -24.04
C LYS A 208 -21.36 4.66 -24.78
N VAL A 209 -20.58 5.52 -24.14
CA VAL A 209 -19.34 6.07 -24.72
C VAL A 209 -18.30 4.97 -24.90
N GLY A 210 -18.09 4.15 -23.88
CA GLY A 210 -17.15 3.03 -23.90
C GLY A 210 -15.68 3.48 -24.00
N GLY A 211 -14.77 2.53 -24.33
CA GLY A 211 -13.33 2.79 -24.44
C GLY A 211 -12.69 3.15 -23.11
N ILE A 212 -13.25 2.65 -22.02
CA ILE A 212 -12.75 2.70 -20.66
C ILE A 212 -12.49 1.29 -20.15
N ASP A 213 -11.65 1.13 -19.14
CA ASP A 213 -11.29 -0.19 -18.60
C ASP A 213 -12.10 -0.52 -17.35
N ARG A 214 -12.40 0.49 -16.51
CA ARG A 214 -13.07 0.30 -15.23
C ARG A 214 -14.09 1.39 -14.95
N ILE A 215 -15.17 1.01 -14.26
CA ILE A 215 -16.18 1.90 -13.72
C ILE A 215 -16.14 1.79 -12.20
N MET A 216 -15.92 2.92 -11.52
CA MET A 216 -16.00 3.04 -10.07
C MET A 216 -17.40 3.53 -9.68
N LEU A 217 -18.09 2.74 -8.88
CA LEU A 217 -19.39 3.07 -8.29
C LEU A 217 -19.15 3.84 -6.99
N ASP A 218 -19.33 5.15 -7.03
CA ASP A 218 -19.09 6.00 -5.85
C ASP A 218 -20.33 6.10 -4.96
N ASN A 219 -20.19 5.65 -3.71
CA ASN A 219 -21.26 5.68 -2.71
C ASN A 219 -22.58 4.99 -3.12
N PHE A 220 -22.53 4.03 -4.03
CA PHE A 220 -23.69 3.17 -4.31
C PHE A 220 -23.99 2.29 -3.10
N ASN A 221 -25.28 2.16 -2.74
CA ASN A 221 -25.71 1.16 -1.76
C ASN A 221 -25.67 -0.24 -2.36
N ILE A 222 -25.89 -1.29 -1.55
CA ILE A 222 -25.81 -2.70 -1.96
C ILE A 222 -26.78 -3.00 -3.11
N GLU A 223 -28.04 -2.54 -3.03
CA GLU A 223 -29.04 -2.78 -4.06
C GLU A 223 -28.64 -2.14 -5.39
N ASN A 224 -28.19 -0.88 -5.36
CA ASN A 224 -27.73 -0.17 -6.53
C ASN A 224 -26.45 -0.77 -7.11
N THR A 225 -25.53 -1.22 -6.26
CA THR A 225 -24.31 -1.91 -6.71
C THR A 225 -24.64 -3.19 -7.44
N LYS A 226 -25.55 -4.01 -6.90
CA LYS A 226 -26.01 -5.25 -7.56
C LYS A 226 -26.66 -4.97 -8.91
N GLU A 227 -27.51 -3.96 -8.99
CA GLU A 227 -28.15 -3.55 -10.25
C GLU A 227 -27.13 -2.99 -11.25
N ALA A 228 -26.15 -2.17 -10.80
CA ALA A 228 -25.08 -1.66 -11.65
C ALA A 228 -24.24 -2.80 -12.24
N VAL A 229 -23.81 -3.76 -11.42
CA VAL A 229 -23.06 -4.93 -11.88
C VAL A 229 -23.87 -5.72 -12.93
N ARG A 230 -25.19 -5.91 -12.70
CA ARG A 230 -26.08 -6.57 -13.66
C ARG A 230 -26.14 -5.83 -15.00
N ARG A 231 -26.24 -4.49 -14.99
CA ARG A 231 -26.28 -3.66 -16.22
C ARG A 231 -24.95 -3.67 -16.96
N ILE A 232 -23.83 -3.58 -16.23
CA ILE A 232 -22.48 -3.62 -16.79
C ILE A 232 -22.23 -4.97 -17.48
N ASN A 233 -22.74 -6.07 -16.90
CA ASN A 233 -22.71 -7.42 -17.46
C ASN A 233 -21.33 -7.84 -17.99
N GLY A 234 -20.27 -7.61 -17.20
CA GLY A 234 -18.89 -8.03 -17.51
C GLY A 234 -18.20 -7.25 -18.64
N ARG A 235 -18.79 -6.16 -19.15
CA ARG A 235 -18.17 -5.35 -20.21
C ARG A 235 -17.00 -4.51 -19.73
N PHE A 236 -16.97 -4.18 -18.45
CA PHE A 236 -15.95 -3.36 -17.77
C PHE A 236 -15.63 -3.97 -16.42
N GLU A 237 -14.40 -3.74 -15.92
CA GLU A 237 -14.09 -3.98 -14.51
C GLU A 237 -14.95 -3.06 -13.63
N VAL A 238 -15.41 -3.55 -12.47
CA VAL A 238 -16.26 -2.78 -11.55
C VAL A 238 -15.54 -2.62 -10.22
N GLU A 239 -15.43 -1.38 -9.77
CA GLU A 239 -14.91 -1.03 -8.46
C GLU A 239 -16.01 -0.40 -7.60
N SER A 240 -16.18 -0.84 -6.34
CA SER A 240 -16.97 -0.12 -5.34
C SER A 240 -16.07 0.76 -4.50
N SER A 241 -16.50 2.01 -4.29
CA SER A 241 -15.79 3.01 -3.47
C SER A 241 -16.78 3.86 -2.67
N GLY A 242 -16.28 4.49 -1.60
CA GLY A 242 -17.05 5.40 -0.75
C GLY A 242 -17.75 4.70 0.42
N GLY A 243 -17.47 5.15 1.66
CA GLY A 243 -18.17 4.75 2.88
C GLY A 243 -18.10 3.27 3.27
N LEU A 244 -17.33 2.45 2.58
CA LEU A 244 -17.18 1.01 2.83
C LEU A 244 -16.41 0.74 4.13
N THR A 245 -17.00 -0.06 5.00
CA THR A 245 -16.40 -0.52 6.25
C THR A 245 -16.03 -2.00 6.18
N PHE A 246 -15.27 -2.47 7.15
CA PHE A 246 -14.96 -3.91 7.25
C PHE A 246 -16.24 -4.77 7.34
N ASP A 247 -17.25 -4.31 8.08
CA ASP A 247 -18.50 -5.05 8.31
C ASP A 247 -19.39 -5.15 7.08
N THR A 248 -19.32 -4.17 6.17
CA THR A 248 -20.11 -4.15 4.92
C THR A 248 -19.36 -4.72 3.71
N LEU A 249 -18.05 -4.97 3.85
CA LEU A 249 -17.17 -5.37 2.76
C LEU A 249 -17.69 -6.60 2.00
N ARG A 250 -18.12 -7.63 2.74
CA ARG A 250 -18.58 -8.90 2.17
C ARG A 250 -19.84 -8.73 1.33
N ASP A 251 -20.78 -7.93 1.79
CA ASP A 251 -22.05 -7.70 1.09
C ASP A 251 -21.83 -7.04 -0.28
N TYR A 252 -20.89 -6.08 -0.36
CA TYR A 252 -20.52 -5.47 -1.64
C TYR A 252 -19.79 -6.45 -2.57
N ALA A 253 -18.92 -7.30 -2.03
CA ALA A 253 -18.25 -8.33 -2.82
C ALA A 253 -19.26 -9.33 -3.42
N GLU A 254 -20.28 -9.71 -2.67
CA GLU A 254 -21.34 -10.61 -3.12
C GLU A 254 -22.25 -9.98 -4.21
N CYS A 255 -22.23 -8.66 -4.39
CA CYS A 255 -22.83 -8.02 -5.56
C CYS A 255 -22.10 -8.36 -6.86
N GLY A 256 -20.87 -8.92 -6.78
CA GLY A 256 -20.10 -9.33 -7.95
C GLY A 256 -19.21 -8.23 -8.54
N VAL A 257 -18.76 -7.26 -7.74
CA VAL A 257 -17.74 -6.30 -8.14
C VAL A 257 -16.37 -6.98 -8.25
N ASP A 258 -15.46 -6.43 -9.06
CA ASP A 258 -14.12 -6.96 -9.21
C ASP A 258 -13.18 -6.42 -8.12
N PHE A 259 -13.42 -5.17 -7.70
CA PHE A 259 -12.60 -4.48 -6.73
C PHE A 259 -13.40 -3.69 -5.70
N ILE A 260 -12.81 -3.57 -4.51
CA ILE A 260 -13.27 -2.66 -3.45
C ILE A 260 -12.07 -1.85 -2.98
N SER A 261 -12.11 -0.52 -3.14
CA SER A 261 -11.04 0.35 -2.66
C SER A 261 -11.26 0.79 -1.23
N VAL A 262 -10.22 0.62 -0.41
CA VAL A 262 -10.25 0.90 1.02
C VAL A 262 -9.07 1.80 1.42
N GLY A 263 -9.33 3.08 1.64
CA GLY A 263 -8.31 4.04 2.06
C GLY A 263 -7.72 3.73 3.44
N ALA A 264 -8.53 3.14 4.34
CA ALA A 264 -8.13 2.79 5.70
C ALA A 264 -6.95 1.80 5.77
N LEU A 265 -6.68 1.04 4.70
CA LEU A 265 -5.51 0.15 4.63
C LEU A 265 -4.19 0.89 4.82
N THR A 266 -4.14 2.19 4.52
CA THR A 266 -2.91 2.97 4.60
C THR A 266 -3.01 4.20 5.51
N HIS A 267 -4.18 4.88 5.58
CA HIS A 267 -4.29 6.11 6.37
C HIS A 267 -4.70 5.93 7.83
N SER A 268 -5.22 4.74 8.22
CA SER A 268 -5.74 4.49 9.59
C SER A 268 -5.25 3.14 10.15
N VAL A 269 -3.94 2.90 10.03
CA VAL A 269 -3.33 1.64 10.44
C VAL A 269 -2.57 1.81 11.75
N LYS A 270 -2.77 0.87 12.68
CA LYS A 270 -1.92 0.69 13.86
C LYS A 270 -0.65 -0.07 13.46
N SER A 271 0.51 0.45 13.81
CA SER A 271 1.79 -0.25 13.64
C SER A 271 1.83 -1.53 14.48
N LEU A 272 2.43 -2.60 13.94
CA LEU A 272 2.66 -3.85 14.65
C LEU A 272 3.85 -3.70 15.62
N ASP A 273 3.66 -4.07 16.88
CA ASP A 273 4.73 -3.88 17.88
C ASP A 273 5.90 -4.86 17.69
N MET A 274 7.12 -4.33 17.67
CA MET A 274 8.37 -5.05 17.51
C MET A 274 9.48 -4.42 18.35
N SER A 275 10.51 -5.21 18.67
CA SER A 275 11.71 -4.68 19.33
C SER A 275 12.97 -5.29 18.72
N PHE A 276 14.02 -4.46 18.63
CA PHE A 276 15.36 -4.89 18.22
C PHE A 276 16.25 -4.93 19.46
N LYS A 277 16.82 -6.09 19.78
CA LYS A 277 17.52 -6.31 21.05
C LYS A 277 18.88 -6.95 20.83
N ALA A 278 19.88 -6.48 21.59
CA ALA A 278 21.17 -7.14 21.67
C ALA A 278 21.02 -8.63 22.05
N ARG A 279 21.86 -9.47 21.44
CA ARG A 279 21.88 -10.92 21.63
C ARG A 279 23.26 -11.39 22.09
#